data_3c9f988438ae8ef61ce110c52975ec49
#
_entry.id   3c9f988438ae8ef61ce110c52975ec49
#
_cell.length_a   1.000
_cell.length_b   1.000
_cell.length_c   1.000
_cell.angle_alpha   90.00
_cell.angle_beta   90.00
_cell.angle_gamma   90.00
#
_symmetry.space_group_name_H-M   'P 1'
#
loop_
_entity.id
_entity.type
_entity.pdbx_description
1 polymer ?
#
loop_
_entity_poly.entity_id
_entity_poly.type
_entity_poly.pdbx_seq_one_letter_code
_entity_poly.pdbx_strand_id
1 'polypeptide(L)' 'LLSHERGVLGRVLNSLSDMGANVLTIMQNPPMGERANVVISVDISDLDRSIEETVTRLSEMHGVERAGLLDME' A
#
# COMPACT_ATOMS: atom_id res chain seq x y z
N LEU A 1 3.63 -5.21 -4.37
CA LEU A 1 4.62 -5.06 -5.44
C LEU A 1 4.30 -3.83 -6.27
N LEU A 2 5.20 -2.89 -6.31
CA LEU A 2 4.99 -1.62 -6.99
C LEU A 2 5.91 -1.49 -8.20
N SER A 3 5.41 -0.82 -9.24
CA SER A 3 6.24 -0.34 -10.32
C SER A 3 7.22 0.69 -9.77
N HIS A 4 8.45 0.70 -10.27
CA HIS A 4 9.46 1.66 -9.84
C HIS A 4 9.30 2.99 -10.61
N GLU A 5 8.05 3.43 -10.76
CA GLU A 5 7.74 4.73 -11.32
C GLU A 5 7.72 5.79 -10.23
N ARG A 6 8.07 7.02 -10.61
CA ARG A 6 8.04 8.14 -9.69
C ARG A 6 6.63 8.38 -9.19
N GLY A 7 6.47 8.49 -7.88
CA GLY A 7 5.22 8.88 -7.27
C GLY A 7 4.24 7.76 -6.98
N VAL A 8 4.52 6.50 -7.37
CA VAL A 8 3.60 5.39 -7.10
C VAL A 8 3.43 5.19 -5.60
N LEU A 9 4.53 5.13 -4.86
CA LEU A 9 4.45 4.96 -3.40
C LEU A 9 3.70 6.11 -2.75
N GLY A 10 3.95 7.34 -3.18
CA GLY A 10 3.23 8.50 -2.66
C GLY A 10 1.73 8.40 -2.89
N ARG A 11 1.31 7.93 -4.07
CA ARG A 11 -0.12 7.75 -4.36
C ARG A 11 -0.74 6.67 -3.47
N VAL A 12 -0.01 5.58 -3.24
CA VAL A 12 -0.46 4.51 -2.35
C VAL A 12 -0.65 5.04 -0.92
N LEU A 13 0.32 5.79 -0.42
CA LEU A 13 0.26 6.35 0.92
C LEU A 13 -0.90 7.34 1.07
N ASN A 14 -1.10 8.20 0.07
CA ASN A 14 -2.22 9.14 0.08
C ASN A 14 -3.57 8.41 0.05
N SER A 15 -3.68 7.36 -0.75
CA SER A 15 -4.91 6.57 -0.82
C SER A 15 -5.22 5.91 0.52
N LEU A 16 -4.22 5.35 1.18
CA LEU A 16 -4.39 4.76 2.51
C LEU A 16 -4.87 5.79 3.52
N SER A 17 -4.25 6.97 3.51
CA SER A 17 -4.63 8.06 4.41
C SER A 17 -6.08 8.49 4.16
N ASP A 18 -6.48 8.60 2.90
CA ASP A 18 -7.84 8.99 2.53
C ASP A 18 -8.89 7.97 2.98
N MET A 19 -8.50 6.70 3.08
CA MET A 19 -9.38 5.64 3.56
C MET A 19 -9.42 5.54 5.10
N GLY A 20 -8.64 6.34 5.80
CA GLY A 20 -8.62 6.35 7.25
C GLY A 20 -7.51 5.48 7.87
N ALA A 21 -6.63 4.93 7.06
CA ALA A 21 -5.49 4.17 7.57
C ALA A 21 -4.40 5.12 8.04
N ASN A 22 -3.88 4.89 9.23
CA ASN A 22 -2.76 5.66 9.75
C ASN A 22 -1.47 4.87 9.51
N VAL A 23 -0.61 5.37 8.65
CA VAL A 23 0.64 4.70 8.30
C VAL A 23 1.64 4.81 9.46
N LEU A 24 2.11 3.67 9.94
CA LEU A 24 3.05 3.61 11.07
C LEU A 24 4.48 3.42 10.59
N THR A 25 4.72 2.47 9.70
CA THR A 25 6.06 2.22 9.17
C THR A 25 5.98 1.84 7.70
N ILE A 26 7.08 2.12 7.00
CA ILE A 26 7.25 1.74 5.60
C ILE A 26 8.60 1.03 5.50
N MET A 27 8.59 -0.18 4.93
CA MET A 27 9.81 -0.91 4.66
C MET A 27 9.88 -1.20 3.18
N GLN A 28 10.91 -0.71 2.54
CA GLN A 28 11.08 -0.86 1.10
C GLN A 28 12.37 -1.61 0.81
N ASN A 29 12.25 -2.72 0.08
CA ASN A 29 13.41 -3.46 -0.38
C ASN A 29 13.99 -2.76 -1.62
N PRO A 30 15.31 -2.93 -1.87
CA PRO A 30 15.91 -2.37 -3.07
C PRO A 30 15.16 -2.86 -4.31
N PRO A 31 14.95 -2.00 -5.31
CA PRO A 31 14.23 -2.40 -6.51
C PRO A 31 15.01 -3.45 -7.31
N MET A 32 14.27 -4.37 -7.91
CA MET A 32 14.83 -5.34 -8.84
C MET A 32 14.24 -5.03 -10.20
N GLY A 33 15.06 -4.43 -11.07
CA GLY A 33 14.58 -3.91 -12.33
C GLY A 33 13.68 -2.70 -12.08
N GLU A 34 12.44 -2.77 -12.55
CA GLU A 34 11.48 -1.67 -12.43
C GLU A 34 10.46 -1.88 -11.30
N ARG A 35 10.71 -2.85 -10.42
CA ARG A 35 9.75 -3.22 -9.37
C ARG A 35 10.38 -3.12 -8.00
N ALA A 36 9.56 -2.79 -7.02
CA ALA A 36 9.98 -2.74 -5.63
C ALA A 36 8.93 -3.42 -4.76
N ASN A 37 9.40 -4.17 -3.76
CA ASN A 37 8.53 -4.70 -2.73
C ASN A 37 8.49 -3.70 -1.59
N VAL A 38 7.28 -3.35 -1.18
CA VAL A 38 7.05 -2.41 -0.09
C VAL A 38 6.13 -3.04 0.93
N VAL A 39 6.52 -3.00 2.19
CA VAL A 39 5.67 -3.43 3.30
C VAL A 39 5.29 -2.18 4.09
N ILE A 40 4.01 -1.97 4.27
CA ILE A 40 3.48 -0.82 4.97
C ILE A 40 2.68 -1.31 6.16
N SER A 41 3.07 -0.87 7.37
CA SER A 41 2.33 -1.15 8.59
C SER A 41 1.38 0.00 8.87
N VAL A 42 0.13 -0.31 9.13
CA VAL A 42 -0.90 0.70 9.33
C VAL A 42 -1.74 0.39 10.56
N ASP A 43 -2.20 1.45 11.20
CA ASP A 43 -3.25 1.38 12.20
C ASP A 43 -4.58 1.57 11.47
N ILE A 44 -5.47 0.59 11.57
CA ILE A 44 -6.73 0.57 10.85
C ILE A 44 -7.94 0.89 11.73
N SER A 45 -7.70 1.43 12.93
CA SER A 45 -8.78 1.76 13.88
C SER A 45 -9.85 2.67 13.27
N ASP A 46 -9.44 3.58 12.40
CA ASP A 46 -10.32 4.57 11.77
C ASP A 46 -10.57 4.27 10.30
N LEU A 47 -10.26 3.06 9.85
CA LEU A 47 -10.46 2.68 8.46
C LEU A 47 -11.96 2.71 8.13
N ASP A 48 -12.33 3.35 7.01
CA ASP A 48 -13.73 3.58 6.64
C ASP A 48 -14.35 2.44 5.85
N ARG A 49 -13.60 1.36 5.63
CA ARG A 49 -14.05 0.21 4.84
C ARG A 49 -13.36 -1.06 5.34
N SER A 50 -13.73 -2.21 4.79
CA SER A 50 -13.11 -3.46 5.15
C SER A 50 -11.66 -3.52 4.65
N ILE A 51 -10.87 -4.40 5.28
CA ILE A 51 -9.48 -4.62 4.85
C ILE A 51 -9.46 -5.16 3.42
N GLU A 52 -10.40 -6.05 3.08
CA GLU A 52 -10.50 -6.63 1.75
C GLU A 52 -10.76 -5.56 0.69
N GLU A 53 -11.65 -4.63 0.98
CA GLU A 53 -11.91 -3.50 0.07
C GLU A 53 -10.67 -2.62 -0.08
N THR A 54 -9.97 -2.38 1.02
CA THR A 54 -8.76 -1.57 1.00
C THR A 54 -7.71 -2.20 0.09
N VAL A 55 -7.47 -3.50 0.24
CA VAL A 55 -6.50 -4.23 -0.60
C VAL A 55 -6.94 -4.19 -2.06
N THR A 56 -8.23 -4.38 -2.33
CA THR A 56 -8.75 -4.34 -3.69
C THR A 56 -8.53 -2.97 -4.33
N ARG A 57 -8.81 -1.89 -3.59
CA ARG A 57 -8.59 -0.52 -4.09
C ARG A 57 -7.13 -0.26 -4.40
N LEU A 58 -6.24 -0.71 -3.54
CA LEU A 58 -4.80 -0.55 -3.78
C LEU A 58 -4.37 -1.34 -5.01
N SER A 59 -4.89 -2.55 -5.19
CA SER A 59 -4.55 -3.40 -6.32
C SER A 59 -4.94 -2.79 -7.67
N GLU A 60 -5.97 -1.94 -7.66
CA GLU A 60 -6.48 -1.32 -8.88
C GLU A 60 -5.75 -0.03 -9.25
N MET A 61 -4.87 0.45 -8.39
CA MET A 61 -4.15 1.69 -8.65
C MET A 61 -3.08 1.51 -9.72
N HIS A 62 -2.93 2.52 -10.56
CA HIS A 62 -1.87 2.53 -11.56
C HIS A 62 -0.50 2.42 -10.89
N GLY A 63 0.32 1.51 -11.36
CA GLY A 63 1.66 1.27 -10.82
C GLY A 63 1.70 0.25 -9.70
N VAL A 64 0.56 -0.16 -9.16
CA VAL A 64 0.49 -1.25 -8.18
C VAL A 64 0.24 -2.55 -8.94
N GLU A 65 1.23 -3.43 -8.97
CA GLU A 65 1.13 -4.67 -9.71
C GLU A 65 0.49 -5.77 -8.87
N ARG A 66 0.73 -5.73 -7.55
CA ARG A 66 0.15 -6.69 -6.62
C ARG A 66 0.09 -6.09 -5.24
N ALA A 67 -1.03 -6.30 -4.56
CA ALA A 67 -1.20 -5.91 -3.17
C ALA A 67 -1.84 -7.08 -2.41
N GLY A 68 -1.52 -7.20 -1.14
CA GLY A 68 -2.08 -8.25 -0.30
C GLY A 68 -1.85 -7.95 1.16
N LEU A 69 -2.51 -8.71 2.01
CA LEU A 69 -2.39 -8.63 3.46
C LEU A 69 -1.39 -9.67 3.92
N LEU A 70 -0.35 -9.22 4.64
CA LEU A 70 0.66 -10.14 5.16
C LEU A 70 0.31 -10.64 6.56
N ASP A 71 -0.13 -9.74 7.43
CA ASP A 71 -0.39 -10.06 8.82
C ASP A 71 -1.43 -9.10 9.39
N MET A 72 -2.25 -9.61 10.30
CA MET A 72 -3.27 -8.81 10.96
C MET A 72 -3.32 -9.20 12.44
N GLU A 73 -3.09 -8.23 13.29
CA GLU A 73 -3.20 -8.43 14.74
C GLU A 73 -4.45 -7.76 15.28
#